data_76f5ddaad026a735a26a566856001c81
#
_entry.id   76f5ddaad026a735a26a566856001c81
#
_cell.length_a   1.000
_cell.length_b   1.000
_cell.length_c   1.000
_cell.angle_alpha   90.00
_cell.angle_beta   90.00
_cell.angle_gamma   90.00
#
_symmetry.space_group_name_H-M   'P 1'
#
loop_
_entity.id
_entity.type
_entity.pdbx_description
1 polymer ?
#
loop_
_entity_poly.entity_id
_entity_poly.type
_entity_poly.pdbx_seq_one_letter_code
_entity_poly.pdbx_strand_id
1 'polypeptide(L)'
;MKIAIDAMGGDFAPMETVLGSIEAVRANQHIEVVLVGDEQQIFDILEANNEAKNPRISVHHASQVIGMDEHPGQALRKKKDASVVVATSLVRDNRCDAVIAPGSTGAAVAAALFG
;
A
#
# COMPACT_ATOMS: atom_id res chain seq x y z
N MET A 1 9.54 -4.14 -12.70
CA MET A 1 8.12 -4.02 -12.36
C MET A 1 7.95 -3.22 -11.07
N LYS A 2 7.11 -2.23 -11.08
CA LYS A 2 6.84 -1.38 -9.93
C LYS A 2 5.45 -1.68 -9.37
N ILE A 3 5.40 -2.06 -8.09
CA ILE A 3 4.17 -2.55 -7.46
C ILE A 3 3.79 -1.60 -6.32
N ALA A 4 2.55 -1.08 -6.36
CA ALA A 4 1.98 -0.32 -5.27
C ALA A 4 1.37 -1.30 -4.25
N ILE A 5 1.67 -1.11 -2.98
CA ILE A 5 1.18 -1.99 -1.91
C ILE A 5 0.45 -1.13 -0.89
N ASP A 6 -0.81 -1.48 -0.62
CA ASP A 6 -1.53 -0.91 0.51
C ASP A 6 -0.90 -1.47 1.78
N ALA A 7 0.03 -0.72 2.36
CA ALA A 7 0.78 -1.18 3.53
C ALA A 7 -0.08 -1.26 4.78
N MET A 8 -1.23 -0.59 4.78
CA MET A 8 -2.13 -0.54 5.94
C MET A 8 -3.24 -1.59 5.88
N GLY A 9 -3.26 -2.42 4.83
CA GLY A 9 -4.27 -3.46 4.69
C GLY A 9 -3.93 -4.74 5.45
N GLY A 10 -4.97 -5.40 5.98
CA GLY A 10 -4.83 -6.63 6.73
C GLY A 10 -4.74 -6.42 8.24
N ASP A 11 -4.87 -7.52 8.99
CA ASP A 11 -4.98 -7.48 10.46
C ASP A 11 -3.66 -7.11 11.15
N PHE A 12 -2.53 -7.35 10.50
CA PHE A 12 -1.20 -7.13 11.09
C PHE A 12 -0.42 -6.02 10.38
N ALA A 13 -1.14 -5.15 9.70
CA ALA A 13 -0.55 -4.00 9.04
C ALA A 13 -0.15 -2.92 10.08
N PRO A 14 0.87 -2.13 9.79
CA PRO A 14 1.72 -2.21 8.60
C PRO A 14 2.92 -3.16 8.73
N MET A 15 3.14 -3.78 9.88
CA MET A 15 4.34 -4.58 10.12
C MET A 15 4.51 -5.72 9.12
N GLU A 16 3.48 -6.57 8.98
CA GLU A 16 3.55 -7.74 8.11
C GLU A 16 3.68 -7.35 6.63
N THR A 17 2.96 -6.32 6.20
CA THR A 17 3.01 -5.87 4.80
C THR A 17 4.38 -5.28 4.46
N VAL A 18 4.97 -4.51 5.36
CA VAL A 18 6.30 -3.93 5.13
C VAL A 18 7.38 -5.01 5.14
N LEU A 19 7.34 -5.93 6.12
CA LEU A 19 8.32 -7.03 6.18
C LEU A 19 8.23 -7.94 4.95
N GLY A 20 7.01 -8.27 4.52
CA GLY A 20 6.80 -9.07 3.30
C GLY A 20 7.33 -8.37 2.05
N SER A 21 7.16 -7.07 1.96
CA SER A 21 7.68 -6.25 0.86
C SER A 21 9.21 -6.24 0.83
N ILE A 22 9.84 -6.13 2.00
CA ILE A 22 11.30 -6.21 2.11
C ILE A 22 11.80 -7.57 1.61
N GLU A 23 11.16 -8.66 2.03
CA GLU A 23 11.53 -10.00 1.57
C GLU A 23 11.41 -10.15 0.05
N ALA A 24 10.31 -9.64 -0.52
CA ALA A 24 10.08 -9.71 -1.96
C ALA A 24 11.15 -8.95 -2.76
N VAL A 25 11.51 -7.76 -2.31
CA VAL A 25 12.54 -6.95 -2.96
C VAL A 25 13.91 -7.60 -2.86
N ARG A 26 14.23 -8.21 -1.71
CA ARG A 26 15.49 -8.95 -1.53
C ARG A 26 15.57 -10.20 -2.40
N ALA A 27 14.44 -10.88 -2.58
CA ALA A 27 14.37 -12.12 -3.36
C ALA A 27 14.37 -11.88 -4.87
N ASN A 28 13.95 -10.69 -5.33
CA ASN A 28 13.82 -10.39 -6.75
C ASN A 28 14.31 -8.98 -7.06
N GLN A 29 15.46 -8.90 -7.73
CA GLN A 29 16.11 -7.63 -8.05
C GLN A 29 15.37 -6.79 -9.11
N HIS A 30 14.36 -7.35 -9.77
CA HIS A 30 13.58 -6.67 -10.81
C HIS A 30 12.30 -6.04 -10.27
N ILE A 31 12.02 -6.18 -8.99
CA ILE A 31 10.84 -5.62 -8.34
C ILE A 31 11.20 -4.33 -7.61
N GLU A 32 10.39 -3.31 -7.82
CA GLU A 32 10.35 -2.10 -6.99
C GLU A 32 9.00 -2.04 -6.32
N VAL A 33 8.95 -1.57 -5.08
CA VAL A 33 7.69 -1.41 -4.35
C VAL A 33 7.47 0.04 -3.92
N VAL A 34 6.21 0.45 -3.95
CA VAL A 34 5.76 1.71 -3.35
C VAL A 34 4.82 1.33 -2.21
N LEU A 35 5.26 1.57 -0.98
CA LEU A 35 4.46 1.28 0.21
C LEU A 35 3.57 2.48 0.48
N VAL A 36 2.26 2.27 0.44
CA VAL A 36 1.27 3.33 0.59
C VAL A 36 0.63 3.23 1.97
N GLY A 37 0.70 4.30 2.75
CA GLY A 37 0.11 4.31 4.08
C GLY A 37 0.70 5.40 4.96
N ASP A 38 0.65 5.20 6.26
CA ASP A 38 1.23 6.13 7.23
C ASP A 38 2.75 6.10 7.09
N GLU A 39 3.32 7.17 6.55
CA GLU A 39 4.75 7.19 6.24
C GLU A 39 5.64 7.05 7.47
N GLN A 40 5.24 7.60 8.61
CA GLN A 40 6.05 7.50 9.82
C GLN A 40 6.16 6.05 10.30
N GLN A 41 5.03 5.36 10.37
CA GLN A 41 5.01 3.95 10.78
C GLN A 41 5.80 3.08 9.81
N ILE A 42 5.65 3.32 8.51
CA ILE A 42 6.36 2.57 7.48
C ILE A 42 7.86 2.82 7.56
N PHE A 43 8.28 4.07 7.68
CA PHE A 43 9.70 4.40 7.79
C PHE A 43 10.35 3.83 9.05
N ASP A 44 9.63 3.81 10.18
CA ASP A 44 10.15 3.22 11.42
C ASP A 44 10.49 1.74 11.23
N ILE A 45 9.64 1.02 10.49
CA ILE A 45 9.88 -0.40 10.20
C ILE A 45 11.04 -0.57 9.22
N LEU A 46 11.10 0.26 8.19
CA LEU A 46 12.19 0.22 7.21
C LEU A 46 13.53 0.52 7.87
N GLU A 47 13.60 1.51 8.75
CA GLU A 47 14.83 1.83 9.49
C GLU A 47 15.27 0.67 10.39
N ALA A 48 14.32 0.05 11.09
CA ALA A 48 14.61 -1.08 11.96
C ALA A 48 15.19 -2.29 11.21
N ASN A 49 14.92 -2.37 9.90
CA ASN A 49 15.41 -3.46 9.03
C ASN A 49 16.51 -3.02 8.06
N ASN A 50 17.07 -1.83 8.25
CA ASN A 50 18.14 -1.26 7.41
C ASN A 50 17.74 -1.09 5.94
N GLU A 51 16.47 -0.79 5.67
CA GLU A 51 15.92 -0.64 4.32
C GLU A 51 15.43 0.78 4.01
N ALA A 52 15.59 1.72 4.94
CA ALA A 52 15.08 3.09 4.75
C ALA A 52 15.71 3.83 3.54
N LYS A 53 16.90 3.42 3.12
CA LYS A 53 17.61 4.03 1.98
C LYS A 53 17.62 3.15 0.73
N ASN A 54 16.86 2.05 0.71
CA ASN A 54 16.80 1.17 -0.45
C ASN A 54 16.10 1.89 -1.62
N PRO A 55 16.78 2.11 -2.77
CA PRO A 55 16.16 2.83 -3.89
C PRO A 55 15.00 2.10 -4.54
N ARG A 56 14.84 0.80 -4.30
CA ARG A 56 13.73 0.01 -4.83
C ARG A 56 12.53 -0.06 -3.89
N ILE A 57 12.61 0.59 -2.72
CA ILE A 57 11.51 0.69 -1.77
C ILE A 57 11.23 2.17 -1.55
N SER A 58 10.05 2.63 -1.92
CA SER A 58 9.63 4.02 -1.68
C SER A 58 8.34 4.03 -0.87
N VAL A 59 8.05 5.18 -0.27
CA VAL A 59 6.86 5.36 0.56
C VAL A 59 6.03 6.49 -0.03
N HIS A 60 4.73 6.25 -0.14
CA HIS A 60 3.76 7.26 -0.55
C HIS A 60 2.75 7.43 0.58
N HIS A 61 2.71 8.60 1.19
CA HIS A 61 1.84 8.84 2.34
C HIS A 61 0.37 8.79 1.98
N ALA A 62 -0.43 8.12 2.82
CA ALA A 62 -1.88 8.14 2.78
C ALA A 62 -2.38 8.21 4.22
N SER A 63 -3.26 9.15 4.50
CA SER A 63 -3.63 9.50 5.89
C SER A 63 -4.78 8.68 6.45
N GLN A 64 -5.47 7.90 5.61
CA GLN A 64 -6.69 7.19 6.00
C GLN A 64 -6.62 5.71 5.64
N VAL A 65 -7.38 4.89 6.35
CA VAL A 65 -7.47 3.45 6.12
C VAL A 65 -8.94 3.05 6.06
N ILE A 66 -9.30 2.18 5.10
CA ILE A 66 -10.63 1.59 5.04
C ILE A 66 -10.57 0.26 5.77
N GLY A 67 -11.35 0.12 6.85
CA GLY A 67 -11.42 -1.10 7.63
C GLY A 67 -12.18 -2.21 6.90
N MET A 68 -11.92 -3.46 7.28
CA MET A 68 -12.55 -4.62 6.66
C MET A 68 -14.05 -4.69 6.91
N ASP A 69 -14.51 -4.08 8.00
CA ASP A 69 -15.92 -4.02 8.41
C ASP A 69 -16.67 -2.81 7.84
N GLU A 70 -15.96 -1.88 7.19
CA GLU A 70 -16.60 -0.72 6.58
C GLU A 70 -17.25 -1.07 5.26
N HIS A 71 -18.38 -0.42 4.94
CA HIS A 71 -19.02 -0.57 3.64
C HIS A 71 -18.13 0.07 2.56
N PRO A 72 -17.64 -0.71 1.56
CA PRO A 72 -16.63 -0.19 0.63
C PRO A 72 -17.04 1.06 -0.12
N GLY A 73 -18.27 1.11 -0.65
CA GLY A 73 -18.75 2.25 -1.42
C GLY A 73 -18.85 3.53 -0.60
N GLN A 74 -19.34 3.42 0.64
CA GLN A 74 -19.46 4.58 1.53
C GLN A 74 -18.07 5.04 2.02
N ALA A 75 -17.22 4.09 2.36
CA ALA A 75 -15.87 4.40 2.81
C ALA A 75 -15.08 5.15 1.72
N LEU A 76 -15.20 4.74 0.46
CA LEU A 76 -14.55 5.42 -0.66
C LEU A 76 -14.99 6.87 -0.81
N ARG A 77 -16.27 7.16 -0.60
CA ARG A 77 -16.80 8.52 -0.70
C ARG A 77 -16.27 9.43 0.39
N LYS A 78 -16.08 8.89 1.59
CA LYS A 78 -15.65 9.63 2.78
C LYS A 78 -14.14 9.67 2.96
N LYS A 79 -13.44 8.61 2.57
CA LYS A 79 -12.00 8.45 2.81
C LYS A 79 -11.23 8.42 1.49
N LYS A 80 -11.18 9.56 0.81
CA LYS A 80 -10.49 9.67 -0.48
C LYS A 80 -8.98 9.56 -0.38
N ASP A 81 -8.41 9.80 0.80
CA ASP A 81 -6.99 9.62 1.06
C ASP A 81 -6.69 8.28 1.76
N ALA A 82 -7.57 7.30 1.60
CA ALA A 82 -7.32 5.96 2.13
C ALA A 82 -6.21 5.27 1.34
N SER A 83 -5.39 4.49 2.04
CA SER A 83 -4.24 3.82 1.43
C SER A 83 -4.59 2.97 0.22
N VAL A 84 -5.71 2.24 0.26
CA VAL A 84 -6.14 1.40 -0.88
C VAL A 84 -6.54 2.26 -2.09
N VAL A 85 -7.16 3.42 -1.86
CA VAL A 85 -7.53 4.34 -2.94
C VAL A 85 -6.29 4.94 -3.58
N VAL A 86 -5.37 5.41 -2.76
CA VAL A 86 -4.12 6.02 -3.23
C VAL A 86 -3.28 4.99 -3.99
N ALA A 87 -3.14 3.77 -3.44
CA ALA A 87 -2.38 2.71 -4.10
C ALA A 87 -2.97 2.36 -5.48
N THR A 88 -4.30 2.25 -5.57
CA THR A 88 -4.98 1.96 -6.82
C THR A 88 -4.79 3.10 -7.83
N SER A 89 -4.83 4.34 -7.38
CA SER A 89 -4.64 5.49 -8.27
C SER A 89 -3.26 5.53 -8.90
N LEU A 90 -2.23 5.02 -8.22
CA LEU A 90 -0.88 4.94 -8.77
C LEU A 90 -0.82 4.03 -10.01
N VAL A 91 -1.61 2.97 -10.04
CA VAL A 91 -1.71 2.10 -11.22
C VAL A 91 -2.53 2.79 -12.31
N ARG A 92 -3.66 3.38 -11.95
CA ARG A 92 -4.52 4.10 -12.91
C ARG A 92 -3.76 5.22 -13.61
N ASP A 93 -2.87 5.90 -12.90
CA ASP A 93 -2.10 7.03 -13.43
C ASP A 93 -0.77 6.58 -14.06
N ASN A 94 -0.58 5.29 -14.29
CA ASN A 94 0.62 4.70 -14.90
C ASN A 94 1.92 4.95 -14.12
N ARG A 95 1.82 5.18 -12.82
CA ARG A 95 3.00 5.35 -11.95
C ARG A 95 3.49 4.03 -11.38
N CYS A 96 2.60 3.04 -11.33
CA CYS A 96 2.93 1.67 -10.94
C CYS A 96 2.30 0.70 -11.94
N ASP A 97 2.84 -0.51 -12.01
CA ASP A 97 2.37 -1.55 -12.94
C ASP A 97 1.28 -2.42 -12.35
N ALA A 98 1.28 -2.59 -11.03
CA ALA A 98 0.32 -3.44 -10.34
C ALA A 98 0.07 -2.92 -8.93
N VAL A 99 -1.04 -3.37 -8.31
CA VAL A 99 -1.39 -3.03 -6.94
C VAL A 99 -1.68 -4.30 -6.16
N ILE A 100 -1.23 -4.33 -4.90
CA ILE A 100 -1.57 -5.36 -3.94
C ILE A 100 -2.30 -4.68 -2.78
N ALA A 101 -3.50 -5.15 -2.48
CA ALA A 101 -4.35 -4.60 -1.43
C ALA A 101 -4.77 -5.71 -0.46
N PRO A 102 -3.92 -6.07 0.50
CA PRO A 102 -4.28 -7.07 1.51
C PRO A 102 -5.46 -6.58 2.35
N GLY A 103 -6.33 -7.48 2.76
CA GLY A 103 -7.45 -7.13 3.63
C GLY A 103 -8.74 -6.93 2.86
N SER A 104 -9.22 -5.68 2.71
CA SER A 104 -10.55 -5.41 2.15
C SER A 104 -10.59 -5.54 0.62
N THR A 105 -10.98 -6.71 0.14
CA THR A 105 -11.16 -6.96 -1.30
C THR A 105 -12.27 -6.08 -1.89
N GLY A 106 -13.37 -5.88 -1.15
CA GLY A 106 -14.46 -5.01 -1.59
C GLY A 106 -14.02 -3.57 -1.81
N ALA A 107 -13.22 -3.03 -0.90
CA ALA A 107 -12.69 -1.68 -1.03
C ALA A 107 -11.73 -1.56 -2.21
N ALA A 108 -10.90 -2.58 -2.45
CA ALA A 108 -9.98 -2.60 -3.58
C ALA A 108 -10.71 -2.62 -4.92
N VAL A 109 -11.75 -3.45 -5.05
CA VAL A 109 -12.57 -3.53 -6.27
C VAL A 109 -13.29 -2.19 -6.50
N ALA A 110 -13.90 -1.63 -5.46
CA ALA A 110 -14.60 -0.35 -5.57
C ALA A 110 -13.64 0.79 -5.93
N ALA A 111 -12.43 0.80 -5.37
CA ALA A 111 -11.41 1.78 -5.71
C ALA A 111 -10.97 1.68 -7.18
N ALA A 112 -10.83 0.46 -7.69
CA ALA A 112 -10.47 0.24 -9.10
C ALA A 112 -11.55 0.73 -10.06
N LEU A 113 -12.84 0.55 -9.71
CA LEU A 113 -13.96 0.91 -10.56
C LEU A 113 -14.37 2.38 -10.44
N PHE A 114 -14.32 2.95 -9.24
CA PHE A 114 -14.92 4.25 -8.92
C PHE A 114 -13.94 5.27 -8.34
N GLY A 115 -12.76 4.83 -8.01
CA GLY A 115 -11.74 5.67 -7.39
C GLY A 115 -11.09 6.74 -8.27
#